data_b9b57ac84c06a4922c249f56b6b031d4
#
_entry.id   b9b57ac84c06a4922c249f56b6b031d4
#
_cell.length_a   1.000
_cell.length_b   1.000
_cell.length_c   1.000
_cell.angle_alpha   90.00
_cell.angle_beta   90.00
_cell.angle_gamma   90.00
#
_symmetry.space_group_name_H-M   'P 1'
#
loop_
_entity.id
_entity.type
_entity.pdbx_description
1 polymer ?
#
loop_
_entity_poly.entity_id
_entity_poly.type
_entity_poly.pdbx_seq_one_letter_code
_entity_poly.pdbx_strand_id
1 'polypeptide(L)'
;MKKLILLLVPALFLFFSCEKDDIFPRVENTTSGKKWTLQIGSSPIEVYSQLRELGIEKNFGAVAIVYRKPFSKPEEIQNHLSFYHAITLQSKSGVIERAVIRVNQDKVISIETGGTLLDPTSTWPQDISDEIAIHINDPIDKMYEKLLAIYQIPTYSDYQIILPDKSLEKPFDPDMANYDEWAFDFSKSISASKVGRSFVRLFFNNKKLVKIRHEYNENEVVN
;
A
#
# COMPACT_ATOMS: atom_id res chain seq x y z
N MET A 1 -19.33 1.62 -85.31
CA MET A 1 -18.42 2.21 -84.32
C MET A 1 -19.15 2.27 -82.99
N LYS A 2 -18.96 1.27 -82.11
CA LYS A 2 -19.60 1.22 -80.80
C LYS A 2 -18.59 1.81 -79.78
N LYS A 3 -18.98 2.91 -79.12
CA LYS A 3 -18.21 3.53 -78.05
C LYS A 3 -18.45 2.76 -76.76
N LEU A 4 -17.42 2.12 -76.27
CA LEU A 4 -17.36 1.47 -74.98
C LEU A 4 -17.15 2.53 -73.91
N ILE A 5 -18.18 2.84 -73.14
CA ILE A 5 -18.07 3.73 -71.95
C ILE A 5 -17.59 2.86 -70.78
N LEU A 6 -16.33 3.04 -70.44
CA LEU A 6 -15.74 2.41 -69.25
C LEU A 6 -16.19 3.20 -68.02
N LEU A 7 -17.12 2.66 -67.27
CA LEU A 7 -17.62 3.21 -66.02
C LEU A 7 -16.64 2.83 -64.91
N LEU A 8 -15.75 3.80 -64.55
CA LEU A 8 -14.84 3.69 -63.45
C LEU A 8 -15.64 3.93 -62.17
N VAL A 9 -16.01 2.85 -61.46
CA VAL A 9 -16.61 2.93 -60.14
C VAL A 9 -15.48 3.17 -59.15
N PRO A 10 -15.41 4.32 -58.46
CA PRO A 10 -14.46 4.49 -57.38
C PRO A 10 -14.94 3.64 -56.23
N ALA A 11 -14.20 2.57 -55.92
CA ALA A 11 -14.37 1.81 -54.69
C ALA A 11 -14.04 2.70 -53.51
N LEU A 12 -15.05 3.33 -52.95
CA LEU A 12 -14.98 4.04 -51.69
C LEU A 12 -14.73 2.99 -50.60
N PHE A 13 -13.47 2.68 -50.33
CA PHE A 13 -13.08 1.98 -49.11
C PHE A 13 -13.39 2.90 -47.94
N LEU A 14 -14.61 2.74 -47.42
CA LEU A 14 -14.95 3.19 -46.08
C LEU A 14 -14.06 2.38 -45.12
N PHE A 15 -12.91 2.91 -44.77
CA PHE A 15 -12.18 2.48 -43.60
C PHE A 15 -13.06 2.86 -42.40
N PHE A 16 -13.96 1.93 -42.04
CA PHE A 16 -14.47 1.94 -40.68
C PHE A 16 -13.28 1.65 -39.78
N SER A 17 -12.63 2.72 -39.33
CA SER A 17 -11.81 2.64 -38.13
C SER A 17 -12.77 2.23 -37.03
N CYS A 18 -12.81 0.92 -36.76
CA CYS A 18 -13.37 0.41 -35.54
C CYS A 18 -12.45 0.93 -34.45
N GLU A 19 -12.73 2.10 -33.85
CA GLU A 19 -12.19 2.43 -32.56
C GLU A 19 -12.60 1.26 -31.67
N LYS A 20 -11.64 0.40 -31.36
CA LYS A 20 -11.82 -0.58 -30.31
C LYS A 20 -12.11 0.24 -29.06
N ASP A 21 -13.34 0.24 -28.61
CA ASP A 21 -13.66 0.73 -27.28
C ASP A 21 -12.70 0.03 -26.31
N ASP A 22 -11.83 0.80 -25.72
CA ASP A 22 -10.86 0.27 -24.77
C ASP A 22 -11.63 -0.28 -23.57
N ILE A 23 -11.72 -1.60 -23.49
CA ILE A 23 -12.39 -2.27 -22.37
C ILE A 23 -11.49 -2.17 -21.15
N PHE A 24 -11.96 -1.50 -20.12
CA PHE A 24 -11.30 -1.40 -18.82
C PHE A 24 -12.01 -2.26 -17.77
N PRO A 25 -11.27 -2.79 -16.78
CA PRO A 25 -9.80 -2.70 -16.63
C PRO A 25 -9.04 -3.59 -17.61
N ARG A 26 -7.91 -3.10 -18.11
CA ARG A 26 -6.94 -3.94 -18.83
C ARG A 26 -6.14 -4.73 -17.81
N VAL A 27 -6.13 -6.06 -17.92
CA VAL A 27 -5.41 -6.94 -16.99
C VAL A 27 -4.27 -7.65 -17.73
N GLU A 28 -3.08 -7.54 -17.18
CA GLU A 28 -1.88 -8.20 -17.68
C GLU A 28 -1.25 -9.05 -16.58
N ASN A 29 -0.80 -10.27 -16.93
CA ASN A 29 -0.06 -11.16 -16.03
C ASN A 29 1.33 -11.42 -16.61
N THR A 30 2.37 -11.15 -15.83
CA THR A 30 3.77 -11.46 -16.15
C THR A 30 4.24 -12.59 -15.26
N THR A 31 4.64 -13.73 -15.86
CA THR A 31 5.12 -14.93 -15.16
C THR A 31 6.55 -15.32 -15.52
N SER A 32 7.19 -14.56 -16.41
CA SER A 32 8.59 -14.72 -16.79
C SER A 32 9.20 -13.39 -17.21
N GLY A 33 10.51 -13.27 -17.14
CA GLY A 33 11.22 -12.05 -17.52
C GLY A 33 10.99 -10.90 -16.53
N LYS A 34 10.82 -9.70 -17.06
CA LYS A 34 10.66 -8.46 -16.27
C LYS A 34 9.39 -7.71 -16.63
N LYS A 35 8.83 -7.03 -15.63
CA LYS A 35 7.89 -5.93 -15.82
C LYS A 35 8.42 -4.70 -15.09
N TRP A 36 8.70 -3.62 -15.81
CA TRP A 36 9.45 -2.46 -15.32
C TRP A 36 10.81 -2.90 -14.72
N THR A 37 11.11 -2.52 -13.47
CA THR A 37 12.30 -2.95 -12.73
C THR A 37 12.12 -4.34 -12.09
N LEU A 38 10.89 -4.85 -11.97
CA LEU A 38 10.55 -6.07 -11.23
C LEU A 38 10.89 -7.32 -12.05
N GLN A 39 11.75 -8.20 -11.49
CA GLN A 39 12.23 -9.42 -12.13
C GLN A 39 11.54 -10.66 -11.53
N ILE A 40 10.90 -11.47 -12.37
CA ILE A 40 10.39 -12.79 -11.97
C ILE A 40 11.56 -13.68 -11.51
N GLY A 41 11.39 -14.36 -10.38
CA GLY A 41 12.42 -15.18 -9.73
C GLY A 41 13.21 -14.47 -8.64
N SER A 42 13.07 -13.14 -8.49
CA SER A 42 13.71 -12.38 -7.41
C SER A 42 13.18 -12.79 -6.04
N SER A 43 14.05 -12.71 -5.02
CA SER A 43 13.68 -12.85 -3.61
C SER A 43 12.90 -11.63 -3.11
N PRO A 44 12.17 -11.72 -1.96
CA PRO A 44 11.44 -10.58 -1.41
C PRO A 44 12.30 -9.34 -1.17
N ILE A 45 13.52 -9.49 -0.67
CA ILE A 45 14.42 -8.35 -0.44
C ILE A 45 14.89 -7.70 -1.75
N GLU A 46 15.14 -8.51 -2.80
CA GLU A 46 15.47 -7.98 -4.14
C GLU A 46 14.27 -7.25 -4.75
N VAL A 47 13.06 -7.83 -4.64
CA VAL A 47 11.82 -7.18 -5.09
C VAL A 47 11.60 -5.87 -4.36
N TYR A 48 11.84 -5.82 -3.04
CA TYR A 48 11.71 -4.59 -2.27
C TYR A 48 12.68 -3.50 -2.74
N SER A 49 13.93 -3.86 -3.07
CA SER A 49 14.89 -2.92 -3.67
C SER A 49 14.40 -2.40 -5.03
N GLN A 50 13.90 -3.30 -5.88
CA GLN A 50 13.33 -2.95 -7.19
C GLN A 50 12.08 -2.06 -7.06
N LEU A 51 11.25 -2.28 -6.01
CA LEU A 51 10.10 -1.41 -5.71
C LEU A 51 10.51 -0.02 -5.30
N ARG A 52 11.61 0.15 -4.56
CA ARG A 52 12.14 1.48 -4.20
C ARG A 52 12.52 2.28 -5.45
N GLU A 53 13.19 1.67 -6.41
CA GLU A 53 13.52 2.30 -7.69
C GLU A 53 12.25 2.62 -8.50
N LEU A 54 11.32 1.67 -8.60
CA LEU A 54 10.07 1.83 -9.31
C LEU A 54 9.18 2.91 -8.66
N GLY A 55 9.19 3.00 -7.32
CA GLY A 55 8.44 4.00 -6.57
C GLY A 55 8.85 5.42 -6.91
N ILE A 56 10.15 5.66 -7.11
CA ILE A 56 10.68 6.95 -7.57
C ILE A 56 10.20 7.22 -9.01
N GLU A 57 10.30 6.23 -9.89
CA GLU A 57 9.92 6.37 -11.32
C GLU A 57 8.41 6.61 -11.49
N LYS A 58 7.57 5.91 -10.72
CA LYS A 58 6.10 5.91 -10.86
C LYS A 58 5.38 6.78 -9.83
N ASN A 59 6.14 7.42 -8.93
CA ASN A 59 5.63 8.30 -7.87
C ASN A 59 4.67 7.59 -6.91
N PHE A 60 5.12 6.50 -6.29
CA PHE A 60 4.45 5.88 -5.15
C PHE A 60 5.45 5.57 -4.01
N GLY A 61 4.98 5.61 -2.77
CA GLY A 61 5.86 5.56 -1.59
C GLY A 61 5.66 4.36 -0.67
N ALA A 62 4.72 3.47 -0.96
CA ALA A 62 4.40 2.36 -0.06
C ALA A 62 3.97 1.10 -0.79
N VAL A 63 4.07 -0.03 -0.10
CA VAL A 63 3.60 -1.34 -0.54
C VAL A 63 2.78 -2.00 0.57
N ALA A 64 1.58 -2.45 0.23
CA ALA A 64 0.72 -3.20 1.11
C ALA A 64 1.17 -4.67 1.21
N ILE A 65 1.15 -5.24 2.41
CA ILE A 65 1.32 -6.67 2.64
C ILE A 65 -0.08 -7.27 2.74
N VAL A 66 -0.47 -8.01 1.71
CA VAL A 66 -1.83 -8.54 1.61
C VAL A 66 -2.03 -9.66 2.62
N TYR A 67 -3.20 -9.67 3.26
CA TYR A 67 -3.60 -10.65 4.29
C TYR A 67 -2.77 -10.63 5.58
N ARG A 68 -1.92 -9.60 5.81
CA ARG A 68 -1.27 -9.45 7.10
C ARG A 68 -2.32 -9.23 8.19
N LYS A 69 -2.32 -10.12 9.17
CA LYS A 69 -3.22 -10.02 10.33
C LYS A 69 -2.69 -8.97 11.30
N PRO A 70 -3.58 -8.27 12.02
CA PRO A 70 -3.20 -7.48 13.17
C PRO A 70 -2.48 -8.34 14.22
N PHE A 71 -1.52 -7.74 14.91
CA PHE A 71 -0.84 -8.34 16.03
C PHE A 71 -1.71 -8.22 17.30
N SER A 72 -1.59 -9.18 18.18
CA SER A 72 -2.40 -9.22 19.39
C SER A 72 -1.67 -8.70 20.62
N LYS A 73 -0.33 -8.62 20.56
CA LYS A 73 0.53 -8.25 21.70
C LYS A 73 1.69 -7.37 21.25
N PRO A 74 2.14 -6.44 22.11
CA PRO A 74 3.30 -5.61 21.82
C PRO A 74 4.58 -6.38 21.51
N GLU A 75 4.80 -7.53 22.15
CA GLU A 75 5.99 -8.36 21.97
C GLU A 75 6.15 -8.82 20.52
N GLU A 76 5.04 -9.01 19.81
CA GLU A 76 5.04 -9.45 18.42
C GLU A 76 5.58 -8.37 17.47
N ILE A 77 5.54 -7.09 17.86
CA ILE A 77 5.98 -5.96 17.03
C ILE A 77 7.32 -5.37 17.42
N GLN A 78 7.96 -5.82 18.49
CA GLN A 78 9.21 -5.26 18.98
C GLN A 78 10.27 -5.07 17.89
N ASN A 79 10.47 -6.12 17.10
CA ASN A 79 11.46 -6.15 16.02
C ASN A 79 10.99 -5.43 14.74
N HIS A 80 9.73 -4.98 14.68
CA HIS A 80 9.16 -4.32 13.51
C HIS A 80 9.14 -2.81 13.61
N LEU A 81 9.16 -2.25 14.83
CA LEU A 81 8.96 -0.82 15.08
C LEU A 81 9.90 0.09 14.26
N SER A 82 11.16 -0.30 14.10
CA SER A 82 12.15 0.48 13.34
C SER A 82 11.87 0.51 11.83
N PHE A 83 11.06 -0.41 11.31
CA PHE A 83 10.76 -0.51 9.88
C PHE A 83 9.51 0.29 9.47
N TYR A 84 8.75 0.85 10.42
CA TYR A 84 7.49 1.55 10.15
C TYR A 84 7.52 2.98 10.66
N HIS A 85 6.70 3.84 10.04
CA HIS A 85 6.52 5.23 10.46
C HIS A 85 5.36 5.41 11.44
N ALA A 86 4.53 4.39 11.61
CA ALA A 86 3.38 4.44 12.50
C ALA A 86 2.97 3.04 12.97
N ILE A 87 2.22 3.02 14.07
CA ILE A 87 1.40 1.90 14.49
C ILE A 87 -0.03 2.40 14.71
N THR A 88 -1.01 1.54 14.48
CA THR A 88 -2.39 1.78 14.86
C THR A 88 -2.80 0.77 15.92
N LEU A 89 -3.28 1.27 17.04
CA LEU A 89 -3.88 0.48 18.11
C LEU A 89 -5.40 0.58 17.96
N GLN A 90 -6.09 -0.53 17.92
CA GLN A 90 -7.54 -0.55 17.68
C GLN A 90 -8.24 -1.54 18.59
N SER A 91 -9.32 -1.10 19.24
CA SER A 91 -10.18 -1.98 20.05
C SER A 91 -10.81 -3.08 19.18
N LYS A 92 -10.92 -4.31 19.71
CA LYS A 92 -11.58 -5.44 19.04
C LYS A 92 -13.08 -5.47 19.26
N SER A 93 -13.56 -4.84 20.32
CA SER A 93 -14.94 -4.94 20.79
C SER A 93 -15.60 -3.56 20.90
N GLY A 94 -16.91 -3.52 20.67
CA GLY A 94 -17.73 -2.33 20.88
C GLY A 94 -17.60 -1.27 19.80
N VAL A 95 -17.59 -0.01 20.22
CA VAL A 95 -17.34 1.13 19.32
C VAL A 95 -15.88 1.09 18.89
N ILE A 96 -15.63 1.23 17.59
CA ILE A 96 -14.25 1.26 17.07
C ILE A 96 -13.54 2.47 17.68
N GLU A 97 -12.57 2.19 18.52
CA GLU A 97 -11.67 3.17 19.09
C GLU A 97 -10.25 2.88 18.58
N ARG A 98 -9.59 3.92 18.09
CA ARG A 98 -8.26 3.82 17.50
C ARG A 98 -7.33 4.87 18.07
N ALA A 99 -6.05 4.49 18.20
CA ALA A 99 -4.97 5.42 18.37
C ALA A 99 -3.93 5.18 17.26
N VAL A 100 -3.59 6.22 16.53
CA VAL A 100 -2.54 6.22 15.50
C VAL A 100 -1.34 6.95 16.06
N ILE A 101 -0.25 6.24 16.28
CA ILE A 101 0.99 6.78 16.82
C ILE A 101 2.01 6.81 15.70
N ARG A 102 2.46 8.02 15.31
CA ARG A 102 3.50 8.18 14.29
C ARG A 102 4.86 8.43 14.92
N VAL A 103 5.86 7.84 14.30
CA VAL A 103 7.26 7.95 14.73
C VAL A 103 8.13 8.46 13.59
N ASN A 104 9.08 9.34 13.95
CA ASN A 104 10.12 9.80 13.04
C ASN A 104 11.41 10.03 13.84
N GLN A 105 12.57 9.74 13.26
CA GLN A 105 13.88 9.86 13.95
C GLN A 105 13.86 9.22 15.34
N ASP A 106 13.27 8.02 15.43
CA ASP A 106 13.14 7.21 16.64
C ASP A 106 12.38 7.87 17.80
N LYS A 107 11.49 8.82 17.50
CA LYS A 107 10.62 9.49 18.47
C LYS A 107 9.17 9.53 17.98
N VAL A 108 8.24 9.52 18.94
CA VAL A 108 6.83 9.80 18.71
C VAL A 108 6.66 11.27 18.30
N ILE A 109 6.12 11.50 17.11
CA ILE A 109 5.91 12.85 16.56
C ILE A 109 4.46 13.28 16.53
N SER A 110 3.52 12.35 16.52
CA SER A 110 2.09 12.64 16.63
C SER A 110 1.32 11.44 17.20
N ILE A 111 0.25 11.75 17.88
CA ILE A 111 -0.74 10.81 18.37
C ILE A 111 -2.10 11.34 17.95
N GLU A 112 -2.92 10.52 17.32
CA GLU A 112 -4.29 10.83 16.92
C GLU A 112 -5.22 9.76 17.46
N THR A 113 -6.33 10.13 18.07
CA THR A 113 -7.27 9.19 18.69
C THR A 113 -8.70 9.44 18.23
N GLY A 114 -9.52 8.40 18.22
CA GLY A 114 -10.93 8.50 17.88
C GLY A 114 -11.48 7.27 17.19
N GLY A 115 -12.68 7.38 16.67
CA GLY A 115 -13.38 6.33 15.93
C GLY A 115 -13.29 6.55 14.41
N THR A 116 -14.38 7.09 13.84
CA THR A 116 -14.45 7.42 12.41
C THR A 116 -13.56 8.61 12.07
N LEU A 117 -13.56 9.64 12.92
CA LEU A 117 -12.64 10.77 12.85
C LEU A 117 -11.56 10.59 13.89
N LEU A 118 -10.37 11.10 13.58
CA LEU A 118 -9.21 11.08 14.47
C LEU A 118 -8.87 12.51 14.84
N ASP A 119 -8.76 12.76 16.14
CA ASP A 119 -8.37 14.04 16.70
C ASP A 119 -6.95 13.97 17.27
N PRO A 120 -6.11 14.99 17.05
CA PRO A 120 -4.77 15.03 17.60
C PRO A 120 -4.79 15.13 19.14
N THR A 121 -3.87 14.43 19.76
CA THR A 121 -3.62 14.49 21.21
C THR A 121 -2.12 14.48 21.50
N SER A 122 -1.72 14.88 22.70
CA SER A 122 -0.31 14.83 23.13
C SER A 122 0.05 13.53 23.84
N THR A 123 -0.98 12.73 24.26
CA THR A 123 -0.77 11.52 25.05
C THR A 123 -1.85 10.47 24.73
N TRP A 124 -1.49 9.20 24.91
CA TRP A 124 -2.42 8.08 24.83
C TRP A 124 -1.95 6.89 25.68
N PRO A 125 -2.84 6.20 26.42
CA PRO A 125 -4.22 6.61 26.75
C PRO A 125 -4.26 7.85 27.65
N GLN A 126 -5.41 8.54 27.68
CA GLN A 126 -5.56 9.77 28.48
C GLN A 126 -6.07 9.52 29.92
N ASP A 127 -6.60 8.34 30.18
CA ASP A 127 -7.25 7.96 31.43
C ASP A 127 -6.38 7.11 32.37
N ILE A 128 -5.06 7.06 32.10
CA ILE A 128 -4.07 6.35 32.93
C ILE A 128 -2.96 7.30 33.37
N SER A 129 -2.07 6.81 34.26
CA SER A 129 -0.96 7.63 34.75
C SER A 129 0.01 8.03 33.62
N ASP A 130 0.54 9.25 33.68
CA ASP A 130 1.51 9.79 32.71
C ASP A 130 2.78 8.92 32.59
N GLU A 131 3.15 8.21 33.63
CA GLU A 131 4.33 7.32 33.60
C GLU A 131 4.15 6.16 32.63
N ILE A 132 2.90 5.68 32.46
CA ILE A 132 2.56 4.55 31.59
C ILE A 132 2.12 5.05 30.21
N ALA A 133 1.42 6.19 30.15
CA ALA A 133 0.90 6.75 28.88
C ALA A 133 2.05 7.13 27.93
N ILE A 134 1.82 6.90 26.63
CA ILE A 134 2.73 7.30 25.56
C ILE A 134 2.54 8.78 25.29
N HIS A 135 3.64 9.51 25.16
CA HIS A 135 3.66 10.96 24.91
C HIS A 135 4.38 11.31 23.61
N ILE A 136 4.04 12.47 23.06
CA ILE A 136 4.84 13.09 22.00
C ILE A 136 6.27 13.30 22.52
N ASN A 137 7.26 13.02 21.68
CA ASN A 137 8.70 12.99 21.94
C ASN A 137 9.21 11.78 22.75
N ASP A 138 8.36 10.83 23.15
CA ASP A 138 8.86 9.58 23.69
C ASP A 138 9.78 8.88 22.68
N PRO A 139 10.96 8.40 23.10
CA PRO A 139 11.79 7.52 22.27
C PRO A 139 11.04 6.21 21.95
N ILE A 140 11.35 5.60 20.81
CA ILE A 140 10.66 4.39 20.34
C ILE A 140 10.80 3.19 21.28
N ASP A 141 11.93 3.08 21.97
CA ASP A 141 12.17 2.07 23.00
C ASP A 141 11.27 2.29 24.24
N LYS A 142 11.14 3.55 24.68
CA LYS A 142 10.20 3.92 25.76
C LYS A 142 8.75 3.73 25.35
N MET A 143 8.39 4.06 24.12
CA MET A 143 7.06 3.77 23.59
C MET A 143 6.76 2.26 23.69
N TYR A 144 7.72 1.40 23.36
CA TYR A 144 7.54 -0.05 23.46
C TYR A 144 7.34 -0.52 24.91
N GLU A 145 8.18 -0.04 25.85
CA GLU A 145 8.03 -0.35 27.28
C GLU A 145 6.65 0.07 27.82
N LYS A 146 6.18 1.26 27.42
CA LYS A 146 4.84 1.77 27.78
C LYS A 146 3.73 0.94 27.16
N LEU A 147 3.85 0.50 25.91
CA LEU A 147 2.89 -0.43 25.28
C LEU A 147 2.76 -1.73 26.08
N LEU A 148 3.88 -2.31 26.56
CA LEU A 148 3.84 -3.49 27.40
C LEU A 148 3.06 -3.23 28.70
N ALA A 149 3.25 -2.07 29.32
CA ALA A 149 2.52 -1.71 30.55
C ALA A 149 1.03 -1.42 30.29
N ILE A 150 0.70 -0.72 29.20
CA ILE A 150 -0.67 -0.42 28.79
C ILE A 150 -1.47 -1.72 28.57
N TYR A 151 -0.86 -2.73 27.94
CA TYR A 151 -1.53 -4.02 27.70
C TYR A 151 -1.76 -4.86 28.95
N GLN A 152 -1.17 -4.49 30.10
CA GLN A 152 -1.54 -5.09 31.40
C GLN A 152 -2.84 -4.52 31.99
N ILE A 153 -3.32 -3.39 31.44
CA ILE A 153 -4.57 -2.77 31.88
C ILE A 153 -5.74 -3.45 31.17
N PRO A 154 -6.75 -3.98 31.89
CA PRO A 154 -7.85 -4.76 31.29
C PRO A 154 -8.54 -4.07 30.12
N THR A 155 -8.74 -2.74 30.19
CA THR A 155 -9.39 -1.94 29.14
C THR A 155 -8.62 -1.98 27.80
N TYR A 156 -7.30 -2.11 27.84
CA TYR A 156 -6.43 -2.07 26.64
C TYR A 156 -5.85 -3.43 26.27
N SER A 157 -6.02 -4.45 27.10
CA SER A 157 -5.41 -5.78 26.92
C SER A 157 -5.86 -6.53 25.66
N ASP A 158 -7.03 -6.16 25.08
CA ASP A 158 -7.58 -6.77 23.88
C ASP A 158 -7.40 -5.92 22.60
N TYR A 159 -6.72 -4.77 22.71
CA TYR A 159 -6.41 -3.99 21.52
C TYR A 159 -5.56 -4.80 20.55
N GLN A 160 -5.80 -4.59 19.27
CA GLN A 160 -4.94 -5.13 18.20
C GLN A 160 -4.02 -4.06 17.66
N ILE A 161 -2.83 -4.47 17.27
CA ILE A 161 -1.82 -3.60 16.69
C ILE A 161 -1.79 -3.82 15.19
N ILE A 162 -1.99 -2.76 14.44
CA ILE A 162 -1.98 -2.78 12.97
C ILE A 162 -0.78 -1.98 12.50
N LEU A 163 0.09 -2.62 11.73
CA LEU A 163 1.15 -1.93 11.02
C LEU A 163 0.59 -1.43 9.67
N PRO A 164 0.87 -0.18 9.28
CA PRO A 164 0.41 0.38 8.01
C PRO A 164 1.11 -0.27 6.82
N ASP A 165 0.77 0.17 5.62
CA ASP A 165 1.52 -0.17 4.42
C ASP A 165 2.99 0.19 4.59
N LYS A 166 3.84 -0.68 4.06
CA LYS A 166 5.29 -0.55 4.23
C LYS A 166 5.84 0.59 3.38
N SER A 167 6.31 1.64 4.04
CA SER A 167 6.98 2.73 3.35
C SER A 167 8.27 2.27 2.68
N LEU A 168 8.46 2.65 1.42
CA LEU A 168 9.66 2.38 0.64
C LEU A 168 10.87 3.24 1.08
N GLU A 169 10.67 4.27 1.92
CA GLU A 169 11.74 5.06 2.53
C GLU A 169 12.46 4.32 3.66
N LYS A 170 11.75 3.42 4.35
CA LYS A 170 12.30 2.62 5.44
C LYS A 170 12.99 1.35 4.92
N PRO A 171 13.91 0.75 5.67
CA PRO A 171 14.53 -0.52 5.31
C PRO A 171 13.51 -1.65 5.13
N PHE A 172 13.89 -2.70 4.42
CA PHE A 172 13.09 -3.91 4.28
C PHE A 172 12.82 -4.54 5.64
N ASP A 173 11.56 -4.86 5.91
CA ASP A 173 11.17 -5.65 7.08
C ASP A 173 11.25 -7.14 6.71
N PRO A 174 12.11 -7.94 7.37
CA PRO A 174 12.24 -9.37 7.07
C PRO A 174 10.94 -10.17 7.18
N ASP A 175 9.99 -9.73 8.01
CA ASP A 175 8.68 -10.37 8.14
C ASP A 175 7.87 -10.36 6.82
N MET A 176 8.08 -9.38 5.97
CA MET A 176 7.43 -9.32 4.66
C MET A 176 7.66 -10.57 3.83
N ALA A 177 8.80 -11.27 4.02
CA ALA A 177 9.13 -12.50 3.31
C ALA A 177 8.27 -13.72 3.73
N ASN A 178 7.45 -13.58 4.76
CA ASN A 178 6.53 -14.63 5.21
C ASN A 178 5.15 -14.52 4.53
N TYR A 179 4.92 -13.51 3.70
CA TYR A 179 3.66 -13.28 3.00
C TYR A 179 3.81 -13.52 1.51
N ASP A 180 2.84 -14.24 0.95
CA ASP A 180 2.87 -14.67 -0.45
C ASP A 180 2.35 -13.61 -1.42
N GLU A 181 1.86 -12.46 -0.91
CA GLU A 181 1.28 -11.44 -1.75
C GLU A 181 1.54 -10.03 -1.21
N TRP A 182 2.02 -9.16 -2.13
CA TRP A 182 2.15 -7.73 -1.89
C TRP A 182 1.36 -6.96 -2.96
N ALA A 183 0.96 -5.73 -2.63
CA ALA A 183 0.23 -4.88 -3.57
C ALA A 183 0.69 -3.42 -3.47
N PHE A 184 0.62 -2.71 -4.60
CA PHE A 184 0.83 -1.26 -4.65
C PHE A 184 0.00 -0.68 -5.78
N ASP A 185 -0.21 0.62 -5.71
CA ASP A 185 -0.87 1.34 -6.79
C ASP A 185 -0.14 2.65 -7.10
N PHE A 186 -0.34 3.14 -8.32
CA PHE A 186 0.12 4.44 -8.77
C PHE A 186 -0.81 4.99 -9.83
N SER A 187 -0.77 6.31 -9.99
CA SER A 187 -1.60 7.01 -10.97
C SER A 187 -0.74 7.90 -11.86
N LYS A 188 -1.20 8.11 -13.10
CA LYS A 188 -0.59 9.00 -14.05
C LYS A 188 -1.66 9.85 -14.73
N SER A 189 -1.46 11.15 -14.78
CA SER A 189 -2.31 12.03 -15.58
C SER A 189 -2.15 11.69 -17.08
N ILE A 190 -3.28 11.48 -17.76
CA ILE A 190 -3.34 11.23 -19.21
C ILE A 190 -3.68 12.54 -19.92
N SER A 191 -4.66 13.27 -19.36
CA SER A 191 -5.07 14.60 -19.84
C SER A 191 -5.56 15.44 -18.65
N ALA A 192 -6.03 16.66 -18.92
CA ALA A 192 -6.61 17.53 -17.88
C ALA A 192 -7.86 16.92 -17.21
N SER A 193 -8.59 16.04 -17.91
CA SER A 193 -9.82 15.40 -17.42
C SER A 193 -9.71 13.89 -17.21
N LYS A 194 -8.52 13.28 -17.38
CA LYS A 194 -8.38 11.83 -17.36
C LYS A 194 -7.14 11.37 -16.61
N VAL A 195 -7.32 10.41 -15.71
CA VAL A 195 -6.23 9.79 -14.92
C VAL A 195 -6.22 8.29 -15.15
N GLY A 196 -5.03 7.77 -15.50
CA GLY A 196 -4.76 6.33 -15.53
C GLY A 196 -4.34 5.85 -14.15
N ARG A 197 -4.98 4.80 -13.64
CA ARG A 197 -4.63 4.17 -12.38
C ARG A 197 -4.17 2.74 -12.62
N SER A 198 -3.01 2.41 -12.06
CA SER A 198 -2.44 1.07 -12.07
C SER A 198 -2.56 0.46 -10.68
N PHE A 199 -3.15 -0.72 -10.59
CA PHE A 199 -3.14 -1.55 -9.39
C PHE A 199 -2.32 -2.80 -9.66
N VAL A 200 -1.32 -3.07 -8.82
CA VAL A 200 -0.34 -4.13 -9.05
C VAL A 200 -0.30 -5.08 -7.87
N ARG A 201 -0.40 -6.37 -8.17
CA ARG A 201 -0.25 -7.45 -7.17
C ARG A 201 0.94 -8.32 -7.52
N LEU A 202 1.79 -8.56 -6.55
CA LEU A 202 2.99 -9.39 -6.63
C LEU A 202 2.74 -10.68 -5.87
N PHE A 203 2.95 -11.82 -6.53
CA PHE A 203 2.72 -13.12 -5.93
C PHE A 203 4.03 -13.86 -5.75
N PHE A 204 4.26 -14.33 -4.54
CA PHE A 204 5.44 -15.08 -4.16
C PHE A 204 5.10 -16.55 -3.95
N ASN A 205 6.03 -17.42 -4.29
CA ASN A 205 6.01 -18.83 -3.94
C ASN A 205 7.43 -19.28 -3.59
N ASN A 206 7.58 -19.98 -2.47
CA ASN A 206 8.89 -20.38 -1.96
C ASN A 206 9.88 -19.20 -1.90
N LYS A 207 9.42 -18.04 -1.43
CA LYS A 207 10.20 -16.80 -1.33
C LYS A 207 10.80 -16.35 -2.67
N LYS A 208 10.10 -16.57 -3.77
CA LYS A 208 10.45 -16.09 -5.11
C LYS A 208 9.23 -15.43 -5.74
N LEU A 209 9.43 -14.29 -6.39
CA LEU A 209 8.39 -13.65 -7.19
C LEU A 209 8.06 -14.53 -8.39
N VAL A 210 6.81 -15.01 -8.47
CA VAL A 210 6.38 -15.93 -9.53
C VAL A 210 5.40 -15.31 -10.50
N LYS A 211 4.70 -14.25 -10.08
CA LYS A 211 3.72 -13.56 -10.93
C LYS A 211 3.56 -12.09 -10.53
N ILE A 212 3.43 -11.24 -11.53
CA ILE A 212 3.00 -9.85 -11.40
C ILE A 212 1.66 -9.73 -12.13
N ARG A 213 0.60 -9.35 -11.42
CA ARG A 213 -0.70 -8.98 -12.01
C ARG A 213 -0.82 -7.48 -12.00
N HIS A 214 -1.00 -6.89 -13.15
CA HIS A 214 -1.21 -5.46 -13.34
C HIS A 214 -2.61 -5.22 -13.90
N GLU A 215 -3.39 -4.44 -13.19
CA GLU A 215 -4.70 -3.96 -13.62
C GLU A 215 -4.57 -2.46 -13.89
N TYR A 216 -4.93 -2.05 -15.10
CA TYR A 216 -4.90 -0.65 -15.49
C TYR A 216 -6.31 -0.18 -15.81
N ASN A 217 -6.68 0.97 -15.26
CA ASN A 217 -7.98 1.60 -15.47
C ASN A 217 -7.81 3.08 -15.81
N GLU A 218 -8.75 3.64 -16.57
CA GLU A 218 -8.81 5.06 -16.86
C GLU A 218 -10.10 5.64 -16.28
N ASN A 219 -9.96 6.72 -15.52
CA ASN A 219 -11.08 7.39 -14.88
C ASN A 219 -11.13 8.86 -15.31
N GLU A 220 -12.33 9.37 -15.53
CA GLU A 220 -12.55 10.80 -15.71
C GLU A 220 -12.44 11.51 -14.36
N VAL A 221 -11.76 12.66 -14.36
CA VAL A 221 -11.70 13.56 -13.21
C VAL A 221 -12.87 14.52 -13.36
N VAL A 222 -13.89 14.36 -12.53
CA VAL A 222 -14.99 15.33 -12.42
C VAL A 222 -14.49 16.47 -11.55
N ASN A 223 -14.33 17.64 -12.16
CA ASN A 223 -14.01 18.90 -11.46
C ASN A 223 -15.28 19.52 -10.87
#